data_eb9b6bbf0624e62f0268ed009ea3880b
#
_entry.id   eb9b6bbf0624e62f0268ed009ea3880b
#
_cell.length_a   1.000
_cell.length_b   1.000
_cell.length_c   1.000
_cell.angle_alpha   90.00
_cell.angle_beta   90.00
_cell.angle_gamma   90.00
#
_symmetry.space_group_name_H-M   'P 1'
#
loop_
_entity.id
_entity.type
_entity.pdbx_description
1 polymer ?
#
loop_
_entity_poly.entity_id
_entity_poly.type
_entity_poly.pdbx_seq_one_letter_code
_entity_poly.pdbx_strand_id
1 'polypeptide(L)'
;MTNETYSSPAPIPLSQSDERTWAMIAHLSVLANLVTGFFGPVAALVIYLVYKDRSRYVAYQSLQAFVFQLIWWVGAGAIAGIAWAVSGVLSAILIGLLCMPIACLISFVPLAALVYGIVGGVQTAQGQDFKYWLIGDWVRNTLTEA
;
A
#
# COMPACT_ATOMS: atom_id res chain seq x y z
N MET A 1 48.06 -2.71 -18.19
CA MET A 1 46.61 -2.40 -18.38
C MET A 1 45.98 -2.30 -17.00
N THR A 2 45.85 -1.11 -16.46
CA THR A 2 45.20 -0.88 -15.17
C THR A 2 43.69 -0.96 -15.38
N ASN A 3 43.08 -2.03 -14.82
CA ASN A 3 41.62 -2.10 -14.72
C ASN A 3 41.16 -0.96 -13.78
N GLU A 4 40.84 0.18 -14.33
CA GLU A 4 40.05 1.18 -13.61
C GLU A 4 38.65 0.60 -13.40
N THR A 5 38.41 0.09 -12.20
CA THR A 5 37.07 -0.27 -11.75
C THR A 5 36.23 1.00 -11.75
N TYR A 6 35.39 1.17 -12.77
CA TYR A 6 34.41 2.24 -12.87
C TYR A 6 33.42 2.09 -11.71
N SER A 7 33.69 2.77 -10.61
CA SER A 7 32.72 2.85 -9.51
C SER A 7 31.59 3.79 -9.91
N SER A 8 30.39 3.24 -10.05
CA SER A 8 29.19 4.06 -10.27
C SER A 8 29.09 5.14 -9.18
N PRO A 9 28.84 6.40 -9.54
CA PRO A 9 28.68 7.46 -8.54
C PRO A 9 27.53 7.11 -7.60
N ALA A 10 27.71 7.38 -6.31
CA ALA A 10 26.69 7.15 -5.29
C ALA A 10 25.40 7.91 -5.64
N PRO A 11 24.22 7.33 -5.42
CA PRO A 11 22.95 8.00 -5.68
C PRO A 11 22.84 9.32 -4.90
N ILE A 12 22.40 10.38 -5.57
CA ILE A 12 22.18 11.69 -4.91
C ILE A 12 21.00 11.56 -3.95
N PRO A 13 21.20 11.86 -2.64
CA PRO A 13 20.11 11.83 -1.66
C PRO A 13 18.99 12.80 -2.03
N LEU A 14 17.75 12.48 -1.62
CA LEU A 14 16.60 13.37 -1.78
C LEU A 14 16.67 14.56 -0.79
N SER A 15 16.09 15.69 -1.20
CA SER A 15 15.81 16.77 -0.25
C SER A 15 14.70 16.35 0.74
N GLN A 16 14.68 16.98 1.93
CA GLN A 16 13.65 16.66 2.93
C GLN A 16 12.23 16.94 2.43
N SER A 17 12.05 17.97 1.58
CA SER A 17 10.75 18.26 0.96
C SER A 17 10.33 17.19 -0.03
N ASP A 18 11.28 16.70 -0.84
CA ASP A 18 11.00 15.63 -1.80
C ASP A 18 10.67 14.31 -1.09
N GLU A 19 11.39 14.00 -0.01
CA GLU A 19 11.10 12.81 0.82
C GLU A 19 9.65 12.81 1.33
N ARG A 20 9.19 13.93 1.89
CA ARG A 20 7.81 14.09 2.36
C ARG A 20 6.81 13.95 1.23
N THR A 21 7.10 14.57 0.09
CA THR A 21 6.22 14.52 -1.09
C THR A 21 6.07 13.10 -1.62
N TRP A 22 7.16 12.37 -1.80
CA TRP A 22 7.10 11.00 -2.32
C TRP A 22 6.50 10.02 -1.32
N ALA A 23 6.77 10.19 -0.03
CA ALA A 23 6.13 9.41 1.02
C ALA A 23 4.60 9.65 1.05
N MET A 24 4.17 10.91 0.96
CA MET A 24 2.75 11.26 0.85
C MET A 24 2.10 10.62 -0.37
N ILE A 25 2.71 10.74 -1.55
CA ILE A 25 2.19 10.17 -2.80
C ILE A 25 2.07 8.65 -2.69
N ALA A 26 3.02 7.98 -2.06
CA ALA A 26 2.98 6.54 -1.86
C ALA A 26 1.74 6.10 -1.04
N HIS A 27 1.37 6.83 0.00
CA HIS A 27 0.16 6.55 0.78
C HIS A 27 -1.12 6.96 0.03
N LEU A 28 -1.13 8.13 -0.61
CA LEU A 28 -2.29 8.61 -1.37
C LEU A 28 -2.54 7.81 -2.65
N SER A 29 -1.58 7.02 -3.12
CA SER A 29 -1.78 6.12 -4.26
C SER A 29 -2.96 5.15 -4.06
N VAL A 30 -3.36 4.89 -2.81
CA VAL A 30 -4.57 4.11 -2.49
C VAL A 30 -5.83 4.67 -3.16
N LEU A 31 -5.88 5.98 -3.41
CA LEU A 31 -7.00 6.62 -4.12
C LEU A 31 -7.09 6.21 -5.58
N ALA A 32 -5.97 5.83 -6.20
CA ALA A 32 -5.98 5.33 -7.57
C ALA A 32 -6.80 4.03 -7.70
N ASN A 33 -6.95 3.26 -6.62
CA ASN A 33 -7.77 2.06 -6.61
C ASN A 33 -9.26 2.34 -6.84
N LEU A 34 -9.75 3.53 -6.48
CA LEU A 34 -11.15 3.92 -6.71
C LEU A 34 -11.49 4.01 -8.21
N VAL A 35 -10.50 4.39 -9.03
CA VAL A 35 -10.70 4.57 -10.47
C VAL A 35 -10.29 3.33 -11.26
N THR A 36 -9.21 2.68 -10.82
CA THR A 36 -8.55 1.61 -11.59
C THR A 36 -8.74 0.22 -10.99
N GLY A 37 -9.21 0.12 -9.75
CA GLY A 37 -9.38 -1.11 -9.00
C GLY A 37 -8.09 -1.67 -8.36
N PHE A 38 -6.89 -1.36 -8.92
CA PHE A 38 -5.67 -2.05 -8.47
C PHE A 38 -4.37 -1.22 -8.56
N PHE A 39 -4.31 -0.12 -9.28
CA PHE A 39 -3.03 0.57 -9.52
C PHE A 39 -2.41 1.29 -8.31
N GLY A 40 -3.11 1.41 -7.19
CA GLY A 40 -2.56 1.98 -5.97
C GLY A 40 -1.31 1.26 -5.46
N PRO A 41 -1.36 -0.06 -5.22
CA PRO A 41 -0.17 -0.82 -4.82
C PRO A 41 0.97 -0.72 -5.84
N VAL A 42 0.65 -0.75 -7.14
CA VAL A 42 1.67 -0.62 -8.20
C VAL A 42 2.40 0.72 -8.11
N ALA A 43 1.68 1.82 -7.90
CA ALA A 43 2.28 3.14 -7.75
C ALA A 43 3.18 3.22 -6.51
N ALA A 44 2.74 2.68 -5.36
CA ALA A 44 3.55 2.63 -4.15
C ALA A 44 4.82 1.79 -4.34
N LEU A 45 4.73 0.66 -5.04
CA LEU A 45 5.89 -0.19 -5.37
C LEU A 45 6.87 0.52 -6.30
N VAL A 46 6.39 1.23 -7.32
CA VAL A 46 7.24 2.00 -8.23
C VAL A 46 8.02 3.07 -7.46
N ILE A 47 7.36 3.80 -6.56
CA ILE A 47 8.03 4.80 -5.71
C ILE A 47 9.12 4.13 -4.86
N TYR A 48 8.82 2.98 -4.25
CA TYR A 48 9.82 2.21 -3.50
C TYR A 48 11.04 1.88 -4.37
N LEU A 49 10.83 1.27 -5.55
CA LEU A 49 11.92 0.82 -6.41
C LEU A 49 12.79 1.98 -6.93
N VAL A 50 12.19 3.14 -7.19
CA VAL A 50 12.90 4.32 -7.70
C VAL A 50 13.72 5.01 -6.60
N TYR A 51 13.23 5.02 -5.36
CA TYR A 51 13.81 5.84 -4.31
C TYR A 51 14.47 5.07 -3.16
N LYS A 52 14.41 3.75 -3.13
CA LYS A 52 14.94 2.91 -2.04
C LYS A 52 16.44 3.15 -1.75
N ASP A 53 17.23 3.45 -2.78
CA ASP A 53 18.68 3.69 -2.67
C ASP A 53 19.01 5.17 -2.43
N ARG A 54 18.01 6.06 -2.46
CA ARG A 54 18.16 7.51 -2.31
C ARG A 54 17.61 8.07 -1.00
N SER A 55 16.64 7.37 -0.39
CA SER A 55 16.03 7.77 0.89
C SER A 55 15.47 6.56 1.62
N ARG A 56 16.00 6.28 2.81
CA ARG A 56 15.46 5.22 3.70
C ARG A 56 14.05 5.56 4.18
N TYR A 57 13.74 6.84 4.36
CA TYR A 57 12.41 7.29 4.76
C TYR A 57 11.37 6.97 3.67
N VAL A 58 11.64 7.37 2.41
CA VAL A 58 10.75 7.08 1.29
C VAL A 58 10.63 5.56 1.06
N ALA A 59 11.74 4.83 1.15
CA ALA A 59 11.74 3.37 1.02
C ALA A 59 10.82 2.72 2.05
N TYR A 60 10.94 3.11 3.31
CA TYR A 60 10.09 2.59 4.38
C TYR A 60 8.61 2.95 4.16
N GLN A 61 8.31 4.23 3.90
CA GLN A 61 6.94 4.71 3.75
C GLN A 61 6.25 4.08 2.52
N SER A 62 6.96 3.98 1.39
CA SER A 62 6.39 3.40 0.16
C SER A 62 6.22 1.89 0.24
N LEU A 63 7.17 1.16 0.84
CA LEU A 63 7.06 -0.29 0.99
C LEU A 63 5.90 -0.66 1.94
N GLN A 64 5.75 0.03 3.07
CA GLN A 64 4.61 -0.22 3.95
C GLN A 64 3.27 0.15 3.31
N ALA A 65 3.21 1.23 2.50
CA ALA A 65 2.01 1.59 1.75
C ALA A 65 1.66 0.51 0.72
N PHE A 66 2.64 -0.01 -0.01
CA PHE A 66 2.47 -1.11 -0.95
C PHE A 66 1.91 -2.36 -0.27
N VAL A 67 2.57 -2.84 0.79
CA VAL A 67 2.15 -4.06 1.50
C VAL A 67 0.77 -3.89 2.13
N PHE A 68 0.50 -2.73 2.75
CA PHE A 68 -0.80 -2.42 3.31
C PHE A 68 -1.90 -2.47 2.25
N GLN A 69 -1.72 -1.80 1.12
CA GLN A 69 -2.70 -1.78 0.04
C GLN A 69 -2.90 -3.16 -0.58
N LEU A 70 -1.82 -3.94 -0.71
CA LEU A 70 -1.91 -5.30 -1.24
C LEU A 70 -2.77 -6.20 -0.34
N ILE A 71 -2.53 -6.17 0.97
CA ILE A 71 -3.27 -6.99 1.94
C ILE A 71 -4.74 -6.54 2.02
N TRP A 72 -4.96 -5.25 2.23
CA TRP A 72 -6.32 -4.75 2.51
C TRP A 72 -7.17 -4.61 1.25
N TRP A 73 -6.60 -4.15 0.15
CA TRP A 73 -7.39 -3.98 -1.08
C TRP A 73 -7.60 -5.31 -1.79
N VAL A 74 -6.53 -6.05 -2.06
CA VAL A 74 -6.62 -7.33 -2.76
C VAL A 74 -7.19 -8.40 -1.84
N GLY A 75 -6.69 -8.52 -0.60
CA GLY A 75 -7.14 -9.53 0.35
C GLY A 75 -8.60 -9.34 0.75
N ALA A 76 -8.98 -8.15 1.20
CA ALA A 76 -10.37 -7.88 1.57
C ALA A 76 -11.31 -7.91 0.35
N GLY A 77 -10.84 -7.47 -0.82
CA GLY A 77 -11.58 -7.59 -2.08
C GLY A 77 -11.85 -9.04 -2.47
N ALA A 78 -10.87 -9.94 -2.32
CA ALA A 78 -11.03 -11.36 -2.57
C ALA A 78 -12.06 -11.98 -1.60
N ILE A 79 -11.99 -11.65 -0.31
CA ILE A 79 -12.97 -12.12 0.70
C ILE A 79 -14.39 -11.64 0.35
N ALA A 80 -14.55 -10.37 -0.03
CA ALA A 80 -15.83 -9.83 -0.48
C ALA A 80 -16.33 -10.57 -1.73
N GLY A 81 -15.48 -10.80 -2.72
CA GLY A 81 -15.82 -11.56 -3.94
C GLY A 81 -16.30 -12.97 -3.63
N ILE A 82 -15.63 -13.68 -2.74
CA ILE A 82 -16.05 -15.02 -2.28
C ILE A 82 -17.40 -14.93 -1.57
N ALA A 83 -17.60 -13.97 -0.68
CA ALA A 83 -18.87 -13.79 0.04
C ALA A 83 -20.04 -13.54 -0.93
N TRP A 84 -19.84 -12.74 -1.99
CA TRP A 84 -20.83 -12.51 -3.03
C TRP A 84 -21.09 -13.76 -3.88
N ALA A 85 -20.04 -14.50 -4.26
CA ALA A 85 -20.18 -15.74 -5.03
C ALA A 85 -20.99 -16.79 -4.25
N VAL A 86 -20.66 -16.99 -2.96
CA VAL A 86 -21.39 -17.91 -2.07
C VAL A 86 -22.85 -17.47 -1.90
N SER A 87 -23.08 -16.17 -1.65
CA SER A 87 -24.45 -15.63 -1.52
C SER A 87 -25.25 -15.84 -2.82
N GLY A 88 -24.64 -15.64 -3.98
CA GLY A 88 -25.26 -15.86 -5.28
C GLY A 88 -25.68 -17.32 -5.48
N VAL A 89 -24.78 -18.25 -5.24
CA VAL A 89 -25.08 -19.71 -5.37
C VAL A 89 -26.21 -20.14 -4.40
N LEU A 90 -26.11 -19.72 -3.14
CA LEU A 90 -27.12 -20.09 -2.12
C LEU A 90 -28.46 -19.38 -2.32
N SER A 91 -28.54 -18.37 -3.17
CA SER A 91 -29.81 -17.70 -3.49
C SER A 91 -30.80 -18.63 -4.23
N ALA A 92 -30.30 -19.67 -4.89
CA ALA A 92 -31.13 -20.70 -5.52
C ALA A 92 -32.05 -21.43 -4.50
N ILE A 93 -31.65 -21.44 -3.23
CA ILE A 93 -32.42 -22.04 -2.12
C ILE A 93 -32.85 -20.99 -1.07
N LEU A 94 -32.91 -19.71 -1.45
CA LEU A 94 -33.30 -18.56 -0.65
C LEU A 94 -32.35 -18.20 0.51
N ILE A 95 -31.46 -19.10 0.94
CA ILE A 95 -30.50 -18.86 2.02
C ILE A 95 -29.50 -17.72 1.63
N GLY A 96 -29.13 -17.64 0.37
CA GLY A 96 -28.24 -16.60 -0.13
C GLY A 96 -28.76 -15.18 0.09
N LEU A 97 -30.07 -14.98 0.08
CA LEU A 97 -30.68 -13.67 0.36
C LEU A 97 -30.38 -13.19 1.79
N LEU A 98 -30.27 -14.13 2.74
CA LEU A 98 -29.88 -13.82 4.13
C LEU A 98 -28.36 -13.53 4.25
N CYS A 99 -27.55 -14.08 3.34
CA CYS A 99 -26.11 -13.86 3.30
C CYS A 99 -25.71 -12.53 2.62
N MET A 100 -26.56 -12.00 1.72
CA MET A 100 -26.26 -10.76 0.98
C MET A 100 -25.97 -9.55 1.86
N PRO A 101 -26.69 -9.26 2.95
CA PRO A 101 -26.35 -8.15 3.84
C PRO A 101 -24.95 -8.29 4.44
N ILE A 102 -24.52 -9.51 4.77
CA ILE A 102 -23.19 -9.79 5.31
C ILE A 102 -22.12 -9.54 4.22
N ALA A 103 -22.34 -10.05 3.01
CA ALA A 103 -21.46 -9.79 1.87
C ALA A 103 -21.34 -8.28 1.57
N CYS A 104 -22.46 -7.54 1.67
CA CYS A 104 -22.48 -6.09 1.52
C CYS A 104 -21.62 -5.41 2.60
N LEU A 105 -21.77 -5.78 3.88
CA LEU A 105 -20.94 -5.23 4.96
C LEU A 105 -19.44 -5.50 4.75
N ILE A 106 -19.08 -6.72 4.34
CA ILE A 106 -17.69 -7.07 4.03
C ILE A 106 -17.13 -6.19 2.89
N SER A 107 -17.95 -5.81 1.93
CA SER A 107 -17.56 -4.95 0.80
C SER A 107 -17.14 -3.53 1.22
N PHE A 108 -17.50 -3.07 2.41
CA PHE A 108 -17.06 -1.79 2.95
C PHE A 108 -15.66 -1.84 3.62
N VAL A 109 -15.13 -3.03 3.92
CA VAL A 109 -13.82 -3.17 4.58
C VAL A 109 -12.68 -2.49 3.80
N PRO A 110 -12.58 -2.61 2.47
CA PRO A 110 -11.56 -1.90 1.70
C PRO A 110 -11.62 -0.37 1.84
N LEU A 111 -12.81 0.21 2.11
CA LEU A 111 -12.94 1.66 2.30
C LEU A 111 -12.22 2.15 3.57
N ALA A 112 -12.13 1.33 4.61
CA ALA A 112 -11.33 1.66 5.79
C ALA A 112 -9.84 1.83 5.44
N ALA A 113 -9.34 1.07 4.47
CA ALA A 113 -7.97 1.21 3.97
C ALA A 113 -7.74 2.55 3.26
N LEU A 114 -8.75 3.10 2.56
CA LEU A 114 -8.66 4.43 1.97
C LEU A 114 -8.45 5.50 3.04
N VAL A 115 -9.29 5.49 4.08
CA VAL A 115 -9.18 6.45 5.19
C VAL A 115 -7.82 6.35 5.84
N TYR A 116 -7.36 5.14 6.12
CA TYR A 116 -6.08 4.92 6.79
C TYR A 116 -4.89 5.31 5.90
N GLY A 117 -4.97 5.08 4.58
CA GLY A 117 -3.98 5.55 3.61
C GLY A 117 -3.93 7.09 3.51
N ILE A 118 -5.09 7.77 3.53
CA ILE A 118 -5.15 9.23 3.54
C ILE A 118 -4.50 9.79 4.81
N VAL A 119 -4.78 9.19 5.98
CA VAL A 119 -4.13 9.59 7.24
C VAL A 119 -2.62 9.44 7.15
N GLY A 120 -2.13 8.33 6.60
CA GLY A 120 -0.70 8.11 6.35
C GLY A 120 -0.10 9.17 5.43
N GLY A 121 -0.80 9.50 4.34
CA GLY A 121 -0.37 10.55 3.41
C GLY A 121 -0.27 11.93 4.08
N VAL A 122 -1.27 12.31 4.87
CA VAL A 122 -1.26 13.61 5.59
C VAL A 122 -0.13 13.66 6.62
N GLN A 123 0.07 12.60 7.41
CA GLN A 123 1.12 12.57 8.42
C GLN A 123 2.52 12.61 7.80
N THR A 124 2.76 11.89 6.72
CA THR A 124 4.06 11.90 6.01
C THR A 124 4.32 13.23 5.31
N ALA A 125 3.29 13.92 4.79
CA ALA A 125 3.41 15.28 4.27
C ALA A 125 3.86 16.27 5.35
N GLN A 126 3.45 16.07 6.60
CA GLN A 126 3.90 16.84 7.77
C GLN A 126 5.29 16.43 8.27
N GLY A 127 5.93 15.45 7.65
CA GLY A 127 7.23 14.91 8.04
C GLY A 127 7.18 13.98 9.24
N GLN A 128 6.00 13.47 9.59
CA GLN A 128 5.85 12.49 10.65
C GLN A 128 6.22 11.08 10.14
N ASP A 129 6.79 10.27 11.02
CA ASP A 129 7.10 8.86 10.74
C ASP A 129 5.84 8.01 10.94
N PHE A 130 4.98 7.97 9.91
CA PHE A 130 3.75 7.20 9.94
C PHE A 130 4.04 5.69 9.95
N LYS A 131 3.26 4.95 10.72
CA LYS A 131 3.37 3.51 10.84
C LYS A 131 2.00 2.84 10.80
N TYR A 132 1.79 1.94 9.85
CA TYR A 132 0.62 1.05 9.86
C TYR A 132 0.73 0.05 11.02
N TRP A 133 -0.32 -0.07 11.81
CA TRP A 133 -0.34 -0.83 13.05
C TRP A 133 0.13 -2.29 12.93
N LEU A 134 -0.28 -3.01 11.88
CA LEU A 134 0.05 -4.44 11.73
C LEU A 134 1.36 -4.70 10.97
N ILE A 135 1.73 -3.84 10.05
CA ILE A 135 2.79 -4.12 9.07
C ILE A 135 3.99 -3.21 9.19
N GLY A 136 3.86 -2.06 9.85
CA GLY A 136 4.92 -1.06 9.89
C GLY A 136 6.19 -1.58 10.56
N ASP A 137 6.09 -2.30 11.67
CA ASP A 137 7.25 -2.87 12.33
C ASP A 137 7.90 -3.99 11.51
N TRP A 138 7.09 -4.84 10.88
CA TRP A 138 7.60 -5.89 10.01
C TRP A 138 8.37 -5.32 8.82
N VAL A 139 7.83 -4.32 8.13
CA VAL A 139 8.51 -3.66 7.00
C VAL A 139 9.80 -2.98 7.47
N ARG A 140 9.78 -2.33 8.64
CA ARG A 140 10.97 -1.67 9.18
C ARG A 140 12.08 -2.68 9.47
N ASN A 141 11.78 -3.78 10.12
CA ASN A 141 12.75 -4.83 10.41
C ASN A 141 13.35 -5.42 9.13
N THR A 142 12.52 -5.70 8.13
CA THR A 142 12.99 -6.20 6.83
C THR A 142 13.99 -5.26 6.15
N LEU A 143 13.80 -3.93 6.27
CA LEU A 143 14.73 -2.95 5.70
C LEU A 143 15.97 -2.69 6.54
N THR A 144 15.99 -3.11 7.82
CA THR A 144 17.19 -2.99 8.68
C THR A 144 18.09 -4.20 8.62
N GLU A 145 17.54 -5.36 8.23
CA GLU A 145 18.28 -6.62 8.09
C GLU A 145 18.87 -6.82 6.67
N ALA A 146 18.45 -6.02 5.70
CA ALA A 146 18.93 -6.03 4.32
C ALA A 146 20.03 -4.98 4.09
#